data_4d0bd1a37a0129c60e5fb3d492d30e31
#
_entry.id   4d0bd1a37a0129c60e5fb3d492d30e31
#
_cell.length_a   1.000
_cell.length_b   1.000
_cell.length_c   1.000
_cell.angle_alpha   90.00
_cell.angle_beta   90.00
_cell.angle_gamma   90.00
#
_symmetry.space_group_name_H-M   'P 1'
#
loop_
_entity.id
_entity.type
_entity.pdbx_description
1 polymer ?
#
loop_
_entity_poly.entity_id
_entity_poly.type
_entity_poly.pdbx_seq_one_letter_code
_entity_poly.pdbx_strand_id
1 'polypeptide(L)'
;MEHVSDIIEEMDPVEDYPISTGFKFLDTVIGGYYPGEMTTICGEEDCGKSAYVISQLSHIAVDGHVPTLLVLNNMSKRTFLSCMAAYYCSIETYNVNTVLSSEKHQAAVKEFLEKLKDAPLYVIYEWNISEENFITAIEEFVQKHDIKIVFIDESNGSFEYSSTKRIKVNSLKLLALKMNIPVVATTCIWNDREGMEGMKPFLQDLYFCSEVHGHDTVIGLIKYDRHYVYEDDNGRDLHNTIHLEILKKRGLFKKRKFLIPTGYFYFKDYAEKEKKALEEIRKASDYQIDTLIKKLDLTLEHDEILPF
;
A
#
# COMPACT_ATOMS: atom_id res chain seq x y z
N MET A 1 -0.07 -29.09 -17.95
CA MET A 1 -0.65 -29.88 -16.83
C MET A 1 0.58 -30.46 -16.13
N GLU A 2 0.81 -30.09 -14.91
CA GLU A 2 2.02 -30.42 -14.16
C GLU A 2 1.67 -31.39 -13.05
N HIS A 3 2.56 -32.26 -12.69
CA HIS A 3 2.38 -33.17 -11.55
C HIS A 3 2.80 -32.39 -10.28
N VAL A 4 2.17 -32.69 -9.16
CA VAL A 4 2.46 -31.97 -7.91
C VAL A 4 3.91 -32.09 -7.44
N SER A 5 4.60 -33.19 -7.81
CA SER A 5 6.04 -33.36 -7.56
C SER A 5 6.88 -32.31 -8.27
N ASP A 6 6.52 -31.99 -9.51
CA ASP A 6 7.23 -31.03 -10.33
C ASP A 6 7.11 -29.63 -9.70
N ILE A 7 5.90 -29.29 -9.21
CA ILE A 7 5.65 -28.06 -8.47
C ILE A 7 6.48 -27.98 -7.18
N ILE A 8 6.60 -29.10 -6.46
CA ILE A 8 7.41 -29.15 -5.21
C ILE A 8 8.90 -28.96 -5.51
N GLU A 9 9.39 -29.54 -6.62
CA GLU A 9 10.81 -29.42 -7.04
C GLU A 9 11.14 -28.02 -7.56
N GLU A 10 10.17 -27.32 -8.13
CA GLU A 10 10.33 -25.94 -8.62
C GLU A 10 10.22 -24.87 -7.51
N MET A 11 9.63 -25.24 -6.36
CA MET A 11 9.51 -24.31 -5.23
C MET A 11 10.88 -24.08 -4.58
N ASP A 12 11.44 -22.88 -4.75
CA ASP A 12 12.59 -22.45 -3.94
C ASP A 12 12.06 -21.77 -2.66
N PRO A 13 12.27 -22.38 -1.47
CA PRO A 13 11.82 -21.79 -0.22
C PRO A 13 12.44 -20.41 0.08
N VAL A 14 13.49 -20.02 -0.62
CA VAL A 14 14.17 -18.73 -0.46
C VAL A 14 13.53 -17.66 -1.36
N GLU A 15 13.04 -18.02 -2.55
CA GLU A 15 12.40 -17.08 -3.47
C GLU A 15 10.95 -16.75 -3.09
N ASP A 16 10.29 -17.61 -2.31
CA ASP A 16 8.89 -17.45 -1.90
C ASP A 16 8.70 -16.58 -0.62
N TYR A 17 9.75 -15.94 -0.12
CA TYR A 17 9.61 -15.04 1.01
C TYR A 17 8.89 -13.73 0.63
N PRO A 18 7.91 -13.30 1.44
CA PRO A 18 7.21 -12.05 1.18
C PRO A 18 8.16 -10.85 1.34
N ILE A 19 7.95 -9.84 0.51
CA ILE A 19 8.62 -8.56 0.65
C ILE A 19 7.96 -7.78 1.79
N SER A 20 8.75 -7.34 2.78
CA SER A 20 8.26 -6.53 3.90
C SER A 20 7.62 -5.23 3.41
N THR A 21 6.50 -4.85 4.02
CA THR A 21 5.86 -3.55 3.79
C THR A 21 6.61 -2.39 4.43
N GLY A 22 7.61 -2.64 5.27
CA GLY A 22 8.29 -1.63 6.07
C GLY A 22 7.55 -1.24 7.34
N PHE A 23 6.30 -1.62 7.47
CA PHE A 23 5.52 -1.43 8.70
C PHE A 23 5.43 -2.74 9.46
N LYS A 24 6.13 -2.85 10.58
CA LYS A 24 6.16 -4.08 11.38
C LYS A 24 4.78 -4.57 11.79
N PHE A 25 3.89 -3.63 12.15
CA PHE A 25 2.51 -3.97 12.51
C PHE A 25 1.75 -4.59 11.34
N LEU A 26 1.93 -4.07 10.12
CA LEU A 26 1.25 -4.58 8.94
C LEU A 26 1.80 -5.96 8.55
N ASP A 27 3.12 -6.11 8.54
CA ASP A 27 3.78 -7.40 8.28
C ASP A 27 3.38 -8.48 9.30
N THR A 28 3.14 -8.10 10.56
CA THR A 28 2.64 -9.03 11.59
C THR A 28 1.27 -9.60 11.22
N VAL A 29 0.42 -8.82 10.55
CA VAL A 29 -0.94 -9.23 10.20
C VAL A 29 -1.02 -9.86 8.82
N ILE A 30 -0.43 -9.22 7.79
CA ILE A 30 -0.55 -9.71 6.42
C ILE A 30 0.65 -10.55 5.95
N GLY A 31 1.75 -10.55 6.70
CA GLY A 31 2.98 -11.27 6.38
C GLY A 31 3.90 -10.57 5.38
N GLY A 32 3.48 -9.45 4.80
CA GLY A 32 4.18 -8.76 3.71
C GLY A 32 3.50 -8.96 2.35
N TYR A 33 4.20 -8.63 1.28
CA TYR A 33 3.74 -8.80 -0.11
C TYR A 33 4.27 -10.11 -0.67
N TYR A 34 3.37 -11.05 -0.93
CA TYR A 34 3.73 -12.39 -1.41
C TYR A 34 3.84 -12.45 -2.93
N PRO A 35 4.81 -13.23 -3.47
CA PRO A 35 4.86 -13.55 -4.88
C PRO A 35 3.54 -14.15 -5.39
N GLY A 36 3.14 -13.78 -6.59
CA GLY A 36 1.89 -14.23 -7.20
C GLY A 36 0.61 -13.63 -6.58
N GLU A 37 0.71 -12.80 -5.53
CA GLU A 37 -0.45 -12.15 -4.91
C GLU A 37 -0.64 -10.71 -5.38
N MET A 38 -1.91 -10.29 -5.40
CA MET A 38 -2.33 -8.93 -5.64
C MET A 38 -2.83 -8.28 -4.34
N THR A 39 -2.19 -7.18 -3.96
CA THR A 39 -2.63 -6.31 -2.86
C THR A 39 -3.28 -5.05 -3.40
N THR A 40 -4.47 -4.72 -2.91
CA THR A 40 -5.16 -3.49 -3.26
C THR A 40 -5.24 -2.55 -2.07
N ILE A 41 -4.79 -1.32 -2.29
CA ILE A 41 -4.93 -0.22 -1.34
C ILE A 41 -6.09 0.65 -1.80
N CYS A 42 -7.17 0.69 -1.06
CA CYS A 42 -8.36 1.44 -1.45
C CYS A 42 -8.72 2.54 -0.44
N GLY A 43 -9.41 3.54 -0.91
CA GLY A 43 -9.89 4.63 -0.09
C GLY A 43 -10.38 5.79 -0.96
N GLU A 44 -11.00 6.78 -0.34
CA GLU A 44 -11.45 7.97 -1.04
C GLU A 44 -10.29 8.74 -1.68
N GLU A 45 -10.63 9.70 -2.50
CA GLU A 45 -9.66 10.65 -3.03
C GLU A 45 -8.95 11.38 -1.87
N ASP A 46 -7.65 11.67 -2.00
CA ASP A 46 -6.81 12.34 -1.00
C ASP A 46 -6.73 11.69 0.39
N CYS A 47 -7.15 10.44 0.56
CA CYS A 47 -7.00 9.73 1.83
C CYS A 47 -5.56 9.24 2.11
N GLY A 48 -4.60 9.51 1.21
CA GLY A 48 -3.19 9.20 1.41
C GLY A 48 -2.68 7.95 0.68
N LYS A 49 -3.40 7.42 -0.31
CA LYS A 49 -2.96 6.24 -1.09
C LYS A 49 -1.57 6.40 -1.70
N SER A 50 -1.34 7.50 -2.42
CA SER A 50 -0.03 7.79 -3.01
C SER A 50 1.06 8.01 -1.96
N ALA A 51 0.74 8.63 -0.81
CA ALA A 51 1.68 8.75 0.30
C ALA A 51 2.05 7.38 0.88
N TYR A 52 1.08 6.46 0.95
CA TYR A 52 1.34 5.07 1.32
C TYR A 52 2.31 4.41 0.33
N VAL A 53 2.07 4.52 -0.97
CA VAL A 53 2.98 3.98 -2.01
C VAL A 53 4.39 4.57 -1.87
N ILE A 54 4.52 5.88 -1.70
CA ILE A 54 5.80 6.57 -1.48
C ILE A 54 6.55 5.97 -0.29
N SER A 55 5.85 5.70 0.82
CA SER A 55 6.45 5.07 2.00
C SER A 55 6.99 3.67 1.70
N GLN A 56 6.24 2.89 0.92
CA GLN A 56 6.65 1.55 0.50
C GLN A 56 7.87 1.59 -0.41
N LEU A 57 7.89 2.48 -1.39
CA LEU A 57 9.03 2.65 -2.30
C LEU A 57 10.30 3.05 -1.56
N SER A 58 10.18 3.95 -0.59
CA SER A 58 11.31 4.37 0.24
C SER A 58 11.90 3.20 1.04
N HIS A 59 11.04 2.37 1.62
CA HIS A 59 11.48 1.21 2.39
C HIS A 59 12.00 0.09 1.48
N ILE A 60 11.26 -0.28 0.44
CA ILE A 60 11.54 -1.47 -0.38
C ILE A 60 12.68 -1.20 -1.35
N ALA A 61 12.57 -0.12 -2.16
CA ALA A 61 13.53 0.15 -3.21
C ALA A 61 14.76 0.92 -2.72
N VAL A 62 14.56 1.96 -1.87
CA VAL A 62 15.68 2.82 -1.45
C VAL A 62 16.48 2.21 -0.32
N ASP A 63 15.82 1.72 0.74
CA ASP A 63 16.51 1.15 1.89
C ASP A 63 16.79 -0.35 1.72
N GLY A 64 15.85 -1.09 1.14
CA GLY A 64 15.95 -2.54 0.93
C GLY A 64 16.67 -2.95 -0.34
N HIS A 65 16.95 -2.02 -1.26
CA HIS A 65 17.54 -2.28 -2.58
C HIS A 65 16.83 -3.40 -3.37
N VAL A 66 15.51 -3.54 -3.20
CA VAL A 66 14.71 -4.50 -3.96
C VAL A 66 14.31 -3.88 -5.31
N PRO A 67 14.60 -4.52 -6.45
CA PRO A 67 14.22 -4.04 -7.77
C PRO A 67 12.70 -3.83 -7.87
N THR A 68 12.29 -2.59 -8.01
CA THR A 68 10.89 -2.15 -7.89
C THR A 68 10.47 -1.37 -9.14
N LEU A 69 9.31 -1.69 -9.67
CA LEU A 69 8.67 -0.92 -10.73
C LEU A 69 7.47 -0.14 -10.16
N LEU A 70 7.43 1.15 -10.41
CA LEU A 70 6.28 2.00 -10.16
C LEU A 70 5.64 2.42 -11.48
N VAL A 71 4.35 2.22 -11.62
CA VAL A 71 3.52 2.87 -12.64
C VAL A 71 2.79 4.04 -12.00
N LEU A 72 3.07 5.23 -12.46
CA LEU A 72 2.59 6.49 -11.88
C LEU A 72 1.73 7.24 -12.88
N ASN A 73 0.45 7.43 -12.57
CA ASN A 73 -0.51 8.00 -13.53
C ASN A 73 -0.83 9.49 -13.29
N ASN A 74 -0.98 9.91 -12.03
CA ASN A 74 -1.55 11.23 -11.70
C ASN A 74 -0.56 12.22 -11.06
N MET A 75 0.73 11.98 -11.16
CA MET A 75 1.72 12.81 -10.50
C MET A 75 2.86 13.19 -11.46
N SER A 76 3.25 14.46 -11.48
CA SER A 76 4.41 14.88 -12.26
C SER A 76 5.72 14.31 -11.68
N LYS A 77 6.74 14.15 -12.54
CA LYS A 77 8.08 13.70 -12.11
C LYS A 77 8.63 14.54 -10.96
N ARG A 78 8.46 15.87 -11.03
CA ARG A 78 8.89 16.79 -9.98
C ARG A 78 8.14 16.54 -8.67
N THR A 79 6.82 16.42 -8.74
CA THR A 79 5.98 16.16 -7.57
C THR A 79 6.34 14.82 -6.93
N PHE A 80 6.54 13.77 -7.72
CA PHE A 80 6.98 12.47 -7.24
C PHE A 80 8.30 12.57 -6.47
N LEU A 81 9.34 13.17 -7.05
CA LEU A 81 10.63 13.36 -6.38
C LEU A 81 10.52 14.18 -5.10
N SER A 82 9.65 15.21 -5.13
CA SER A 82 9.39 16.05 -3.95
C SER A 82 8.71 15.26 -2.83
N CYS A 83 7.74 14.40 -3.15
CA CYS A 83 7.08 13.52 -2.18
C CYS A 83 8.05 12.50 -1.58
N MET A 84 8.88 11.87 -2.43
CA MET A 84 9.92 10.95 -1.98
C MET A 84 10.89 11.64 -1.01
N ALA A 85 11.36 12.85 -1.35
CA ALA A 85 12.26 13.65 -0.51
C ALA A 85 11.57 14.09 0.79
N ALA A 86 10.32 14.53 0.73
CA ALA A 86 9.55 14.93 1.91
C ALA A 86 9.39 13.76 2.90
N TYR A 87 9.04 12.59 2.37
CA TYR A 87 8.93 11.37 3.17
C TYR A 87 10.27 10.99 3.80
N TYR A 88 11.31 10.81 2.98
CA TYR A 88 12.60 10.28 3.42
C TYR A 88 13.31 11.20 4.42
N CYS A 89 13.26 12.51 4.16
CA CYS A 89 13.86 13.52 5.02
C CYS A 89 12.94 13.97 6.17
N SER A 90 11.74 13.39 6.31
CA SER A 90 10.74 13.77 7.34
C SER A 90 10.40 15.26 7.30
N ILE A 91 10.25 15.83 6.12
CA ILE A 91 9.94 17.24 5.91
C ILE A 91 8.44 17.46 5.96
N GLU A 92 7.95 18.12 6.97
CA GLU A 92 6.55 18.55 7.05
C GLU A 92 6.34 19.83 6.25
N THR A 93 5.47 19.77 5.23
CA THR A 93 5.15 20.90 4.38
C THR A 93 3.75 20.79 3.79
N TYR A 94 3.05 21.91 3.69
CA TYR A 94 1.78 22.02 2.95
C TYR A 94 1.98 22.06 1.43
N ASN A 95 3.16 22.45 0.98
CA ASN A 95 3.48 22.55 -0.43
C ASN A 95 4.70 21.68 -0.76
N VAL A 96 4.42 20.42 -1.12
CA VAL A 96 5.45 19.44 -1.45
C VAL A 96 6.37 19.90 -2.59
N ASN A 97 5.87 20.71 -3.53
CA ASN A 97 6.67 21.17 -4.66
C ASN A 97 7.82 22.11 -4.27
N THR A 98 7.82 22.66 -3.06
CA THR A 98 8.90 23.50 -2.54
C THR A 98 10.03 22.69 -1.88
N VAL A 99 9.84 21.40 -1.61
CA VAL A 99 10.82 20.58 -0.90
C VAL A 99 12.17 20.54 -1.59
N LEU A 100 12.18 20.29 -2.91
CA LEU A 100 13.41 20.20 -3.70
C LEU A 100 14.18 21.55 -3.84
N SER A 101 13.53 22.66 -3.54
CA SER A 101 14.11 24.02 -3.60
C SER A 101 14.27 24.68 -2.21
N SER A 102 14.02 23.94 -1.14
CA SER A 102 14.10 24.45 0.23
C SER A 102 15.56 24.61 0.67
N GLU A 103 16.00 25.85 0.90
CA GLU A 103 17.33 26.11 1.44
C GLU A 103 17.55 25.45 2.80
N LYS A 104 16.51 25.44 3.65
CA LYS A 104 16.54 24.84 4.98
C LYS A 104 16.86 23.34 4.95
N HIS A 105 16.41 22.62 3.94
CA HIS A 105 16.53 21.15 3.84
C HIS A 105 17.46 20.70 2.72
N GLN A 106 18.18 21.63 2.08
CA GLN A 106 18.99 21.36 0.88
C GLN A 106 20.01 20.24 1.07
N ALA A 107 20.69 20.18 2.21
CA ALA A 107 21.69 19.16 2.48
C ALA A 107 21.06 17.76 2.56
N ALA A 108 19.99 17.59 3.35
CA ALA A 108 19.30 16.32 3.51
C ALA A 108 18.65 15.85 2.19
N VAL A 109 18.02 16.78 1.46
CA VAL A 109 17.42 16.48 0.16
C VAL A 109 18.49 16.05 -0.85
N LYS A 110 19.65 16.71 -0.88
CA LYS A 110 20.75 16.34 -1.78
C LYS A 110 21.28 14.94 -1.44
N GLU A 111 21.52 14.65 -0.18
CA GLU A 111 21.96 13.32 0.28
C GLU A 111 20.94 12.22 -0.12
N PHE A 112 19.66 12.47 0.12
CA PHE A 112 18.61 11.57 -0.32
C PHE A 112 18.60 11.34 -1.83
N LEU A 113 18.72 12.41 -2.64
CA LEU A 113 18.73 12.29 -4.10
C LEU A 113 19.94 11.50 -4.62
N GLU A 114 21.12 11.59 -3.98
CA GLU A 114 22.25 10.73 -4.30
C GLU A 114 21.93 9.27 -3.96
N LYS A 115 21.35 8.99 -2.78
CA LYS A 115 20.93 7.64 -2.41
C LYS A 115 19.88 7.07 -3.37
N LEU A 116 18.92 7.91 -3.79
CA LEU A 116 17.87 7.51 -4.72
C LEU A 116 18.41 7.13 -6.11
N LYS A 117 19.53 7.72 -6.56
CA LYS A 117 20.17 7.36 -7.83
C LYS A 117 20.65 5.91 -7.86
N ASP A 118 21.11 5.39 -6.72
CA ASP A 118 21.62 4.04 -6.59
C ASP A 118 20.50 3.00 -6.31
N ALA A 119 19.28 3.48 -6.03
CA ALA A 119 18.15 2.61 -5.76
C ALA A 119 17.65 1.94 -7.06
N PRO A 120 17.34 0.63 -7.05
CA PRO A 120 16.80 -0.08 -8.21
C PRO A 120 15.30 0.21 -8.36
N LEU A 121 14.94 1.49 -8.47
CA LEU A 121 13.59 2.00 -8.63
C LEU A 121 13.37 2.50 -10.06
N TYR A 122 12.47 1.85 -10.76
CA TYR A 122 12.07 2.18 -12.11
C TYR A 122 10.68 2.80 -12.10
N VAL A 123 10.44 3.85 -12.91
CA VAL A 123 9.16 4.54 -12.94
C VAL A 123 8.66 4.71 -14.37
N ILE A 124 7.46 4.21 -14.63
CA ILE A 124 6.72 4.45 -15.87
C ILE A 124 5.74 5.60 -15.59
N TYR A 125 5.82 6.65 -16.39
CA TYR A 125 4.92 7.80 -16.34
C TYR A 125 3.96 7.76 -17.53
N GLU A 126 2.73 8.16 -17.29
CA GLU A 126 1.74 8.43 -18.34
C GLU A 126 1.66 7.31 -19.40
N TRP A 127 0.93 6.26 -19.10
CA TRP A 127 0.64 5.26 -20.11
C TRP A 127 -0.70 5.57 -20.80
N ASN A 128 -0.64 5.74 -22.12
CA ASN A 128 -1.80 5.95 -22.99
C ASN A 128 -1.85 4.87 -24.09
N ILE A 129 -1.85 3.62 -23.64
CA ILE A 129 -1.88 2.42 -24.51
C ILE A 129 -3.02 1.52 -24.07
N SER A 130 -3.35 0.52 -24.90
CA SER A 130 -4.35 -0.47 -24.51
C SER A 130 -3.91 -1.29 -23.30
N GLU A 131 -4.87 -1.85 -22.55
CA GLU A 131 -4.58 -2.70 -21.39
C GLU A 131 -3.64 -3.85 -21.74
N GLU A 132 -3.87 -4.52 -22.87
CA GLU A 132 -3.05 -5.63 -23.35
C GLU A 132 -1.59 -5.21 -23.58
N ASN A 133 -1.38 -4.12 -24.33
CA ASN A 133 -0.04 -3.58 -24.56
C ASN A 133 0.64 -3.12 -23.27
N PHE A 134 -0.14 -2.59 -22.32
CA PHE A 134 0.36 -2.19 -21.03
C PHE A 134 0.87 -3.38 -20.22
N ILE A 135 0.09 -4.45 -20.10
CA ILE A 135 0.49 -5.68 -19.40
C ILE A 135 1.73 -6.27 -20.06
N THR A 136 1.76 -6.37 -21.40
CA THR A 136 2.93 -6.87 -22.13
C THR A 136 4.18 -6.05 -21.87
N ALA A 137 4.05 -4.71 -21.87
CA ALA A 137 5.18 -3.82 -21.58
C ALA A 137 5.72 -4.00 -20.15
N ILE A 138 4.82 -4.21 -19.16
CA ILE A 138 5.25 -4.51 -17.78
C ILE A 138 5.96 -5.86 -17.73
N GLU A 139 5.44 -6.91 -18.37
CA GLU A 139 6.07 -8.23 -18.39
C GLU A 139 7.49 -8.17 -18.96
N GLU A 140 7.66 -7.52 -20.12
CA GLU A 140 8.98 -7.32 -20.73
C GLU A 140 9.93 -6.55 -19.80
N PHE A 141 9.41 -5.53 -19.13
CA PHE A 141 10.20 -4.69 -18.23
C PHE A 141 10.62 -5.45 -16.97
N VAL A 142 9.70 -6.23 -16.39
CA VAL A 142 9.96 -7.11 -15.24
C VAL A 142 11.08 -8.09 -15.54
N GLN A 143 11.01 -8.77 -16.68
CA GLN A 143 12.04 -9.72 -17.09
C GLN A 143 13.40 -9.06 -17.35
N LYS A 144 13.39 -7.93 -18.07
CA LYS A 144 14.62 -7.21 -18.44
C LYS A 144 15.40 -6.67 -17.26
N HIS A 145 14.70 -6.22 -16.22
CA HIS A 145 15.30 -5.53 -15.07
C HIS A 145 15.24 -6.35 -13.77
N ASP A 146 14.83 -7.62 -13.85
CA ASP A 146 14.68 -8.53 -12.70
C ASP A 146 13.83 -7.92 -11.58
N ILE A 147 12.70 -7.27 -11.96
CA ILE A 147 11.81 -6.60 -11.01
C ILE A 147 11.20 -7.63 -10.07
N LYS A 148 11.21 -7.32 -8.77
CA LYS A 148 10.68 -8.19 -7.72
C LYS A 148 9.31 -7.77 -7.19
N ILE A 149 8.89 -6.53 -7.43
CA ILE A 149 7.58 -6.01 -7.04
C ILE A 149 7.13 -4.89 -7.98
N VAL A 150 5.84 -4.85 -8.28
CA VAL A 150 5.22 -3.80 -9.10
C VAL A 150 4.21 -3.01 -8.28
N PHE A 151 4.36 -1.68 -8.26
CA PHE A 151 3.36 -0.75 -7.73
C PHE A 151 2.65 -0.04 -8.87
N ILE A 152 1.32 0.09 -8.77
CA ILE A 152 0.49 0.83 -9.72
C ILE A 152 -0.31 1.86 -8.93
N ASP A 153 0.10 3.12 -9.01
CA ASP A 153 -0.62 4.21 -8.35
C ASP A 153 -1.76 4.70 -9.24
N GLU A 154 -2.99 4.61 -8.72
CA GLU A 154 -4.26 4.83 -9.42
C GLU A 154 -4.53 3.89 -10.60
N SER A 155 -4.81 2.62 -10.29
CA SER A 155 -5.22 1.63 -11.28
C SER A 155 -6.54 1.97 -12.00
N ASN A 156 -7.42 2.77 -11.39
CA ASN A 156 -8.75 3.07 -11.93
C ASN A 156 -8.82 4.28 -12.84
N GLY A 157 -7.77 5.10 -12.99
CA GLY A 157 -7.83 6.38 -13.68
C GLY A 157 -8.98 7.28 -13.17
N SER A 158 -8.80 8.58 -13.11
CA SER A 158 -9.83 9.53 -12.68
C SER A 158 -11.19 9.23 -13.34
N PHE A 159 -12.25 9.33 -12.57
CA PHE A 159 -13.65 8.95 -12.83
C PHE A 159 -14.35 9.64 -14.01
N GLU A 160 -13.64 10.28 -14.90
CA GLU A 160 -14.23 10.82 -16.10
C GLU A 160 -14.53 9.71 -17.11
N TYR A 161 -15.75 9.28 -17.18
CA TYR A 161 -16.55 8.63 -18.22
C TYR A 161 -15.86 7.91 -19.41
N SER A 162 -14.56 7.69 -19.37
CA SER A 162 -13.81 7.00 -20.43
C SER A 162 -13.50 5.58 -19.98
N SER A 163 -14.31 4.65 -20.43
CA SER A 163 -14.19 3.19 -20.27
C SER A 163 -12.86 2.59 -20.77
N THR A 164 -11.96 3.39 -21.30
CA THR A 164 -10.76 2.95 -22.03
C THR A 164 -9.46 2.95 -21.22
N LYS A 165 -9.46 3.46 -19.98
CA LYS A 165 -8.22 3.62 -19.19
C LYS A 165 -8.16 2.80 -17.90
N ARG A 166 -9.03 1.82 -17.72
CA ARG A 166 -9.01 0.97 -16.53
C ARG A 166 -8.21 -0.30 -16.80
N ILE A 167 -7.23 -0.57 -15.97
CA ILE A 167 -6.63 -1.90 -15.92
C ILE A 167 -7.53 -2.77 -15.07
N LYS A 168 -7.95 -3.90 -15.62
CA LYS A 168 -8.77 -4.86 -14.88
C LYS A 168 -7.94 -5.51 -13.78
N VAL A 169 -8.55 -5.66 -12.61
CA VAL A 169 -7.91 -6.34 -11.47
C VAL A 169 -7.47 -7.75 -11.83
N ASN A 170 -8.28 -8.47 -12.63
CA ASN A 170 -7.93 -9.82 -13.07
C ASN A 170 -6.69 -9.84 -13.96
N SER A 171 -6.46 -8.83 -14.80
CA SER A 171 -5.24 -8.73 -15.61
C SER A 171 -4.00 -8.51 -14.72
N LEU A 172 -4.13 -7.69 -13.67
CA LEU A 172 -3.06 -7.49 -12.69
C LEU A 172 -2.80 -8.75 -11.85
N LYS A 173 -3.86 -9.47 -11.48
CA LYS A 173 -3.73 -10.76 -10.79
C LYS A 173 -3.05 -11.81 -11.67
N LEU A 174 -3.41 -11.88 -12.95
CA LEU A 174 -2.76 -12.78 -13.91
C LEU A 174 -1.29 -12.41 -14.13
N LEU A 175 -0.97 -11.11 -14.17
CA LEU A 175 0.42 -10.63 -14.20
C LEU A 175 1.20 -11.11 -12.98
N ALA A 176 0.66 -10.93 -11.78
CA ALA A 176 1.28 -11.38 -10.53
C ALA A 176 1.58 -12.88 -10.56
N LEU A 177 0.59 -13.69 -10.95
CA LEU A 177 0.73 -15.14 -11.05
C LEU A 177 1.76 -15.56 -12.10
N LYS A 178 1.69 -14.97 -13.31
CA LYS A 178 2.55 -15.32 -14.43
C LYS A 178 4.02 -15.00 -14.17
N MET A 179 4.26 -13.85 -13.53
CA MET A 179 5.62 -13.37 -13.24
C MET A 179 6.14 -13.83 -11.88
N ASN A 180 5.31 -14.49 -11.07
CA ASN A 180 5.57 -14.89 -9.69
C ASN A 180 6.13 -13.73 -8.83
N ILE A 181 5.54 -12.54 -8.96
CA ILE A 181 5.90 -11.34 -8.18
C ILE A 181 4.66 -10.72 -7.53
N PRO A 182 4.80 -10.00 -6.40
CA PRO A 182 3.70 -9.22 -5.86
C PRO A 182 3.35 -8.02 -6.76
N VAL A 183 2.05 -7.77 -6.90
CA VAL A 183 1.51 -6.56 -7.53
C VAL A 183 0.69 -5.79 -6.49
N VAL A 184 1.02 -4.53 -6.28
CA VAL A 184 0.34 -3.62 -5.35
C VAL A 184 -0.30 -2.50 -6.13
N ALA A 185 -1.63 -2.39 -6.08
CA ALA A 185 -2.34 -1.34 -6.81
C ALA A 185 -3.15 -0.46 -5.87
N THR A 186 -3.14 0.84 -6.09
CA THR A 186 -4.07 1.76 -5.43
C THR A 186 -5.33 1.94 -6.25
N THR A 187 -6.45 2.11 -5.59
CA THR A 187 -7.73 2.40 -6.23
C THR A 187 -8.54 3.39 -5.42
N CYS A 188 -9.17 4.33 -6.12
CA CYS A 188 -10.14 5.22 -5.51
C CYS A 188 -11.48 4.50 -5.40
N ILE A 189 -12.13 4.62 -4.27
CA ILE A 189 -13.49 4.15 -4.05
C ILE A 189 -14.41 5.34 -3.92
N TRP A 190 -15.62 5.14 -4.40
CA TRP A 190 -16.72 6.08 -4.22
C TRP A 190 -17.87 5.36 -3.54
N ASN A 191 -18.43 5.98 -2.52
CA ASN A 191 -19.65 5.49 -1.90
C ASN A 191 -20.60 6.66 -1.61
N ASP A 192 -21.90 6.38 -1.68
CA ASP A 192 -22.95 7.36 -1.44
C ASP A 192 -23.48 7.28 0.01
N ARG A 193 -22.77 6.59 0.93
CA ARG A 193 -23.18 6.46 2.32
C ARG A 193 -22.91 7.75 3.08
N GLU A 194 -23.84 8.10 3.96
CA GLU A 194 -23.75 9.29 4.80
C GLU A 194 -23.04 9.00 6.14
N GLY A 195 -22.51 10.06 6.76
CA GLY A 195 -21.90 10.02 8.07
C GLY A 195 -20.57 9.26 8.12
N MET A 196 -20.17 8.84 9.31
CA MET A 196 -18.89 8.13 9.52
C MET A 196 -18.79 6.78 8.79
N GLU A 197 -19.93 6.11 8.59
CA GLU A 197 -19.96 4.87 7.78
C GLU A 197 -19.65 5.14 6.32
N GLY A 198 -20.07 6.30 5.78
CA GLY A 198 -19.75 6.73 4.43
C GLY A 198 -18.25 6.97 4.20
N MET A 199 -17.48 7.23 5.24
CA MET A 199 -16.04 7.46 5.15
C MET A 199 -15.25 6.15 5.13
N LYS A 200 -15.84 5.05 5.58
CA LYS A 200 -15.15 3.75 5.68
C LYS A 200 -15.22 3.00 4.36
N PRO A 201 -14.09 2.51 3.82
CA PRO A 201 -14.10 1.61 2.70
C PRO A 201 -14.65 0.24 3.10
N PHE A 202 -15.45 -0.35 2.22
CA PHE A 202 -15.92 -1.72 2.35
C PHE A 202 -15.52 -2.51 1.11
N LEU A 203 -15.40 -3.84 1.25
CA LEU A 203 -15.15 -4.70 0.10
C LEU A 203 -16.19 -4.50 -1.01
N GLN A 204 -17.44 -4.20 -0.64
CA GLN A 204 -18.51 -3.94 -1.59
C GLN A 204 -18.26 -2.72 -2.48
N ASP A 205 -17.53 -1.71 -2.00
CA ASP A 205 -17.20 -0.52 -2.78
C ASP A 205 -16.26 -0.86 -3.97
N LEU A 206 -15.50 -1.95 -3.83
CA LEU A 206 -14.67 -2.48 -4.91
C LEU A 206 -15.50 -3.26 -5.95
N TYR A 207 -16.71 -3.74 -5.60
CA TYR A 207 -17.58 -4.45 -6.56
C TYR A 207 -18.05 -3.56 -7.70
N PHE A 208 -18.27 -2.27 -7.42
CA PHE A 208 -18.61 -1.29 -8.44
C PHE A 208 -17.44 -1.03 -9.42
N CYS A 209 -16.23 -1.39 -9.01
CA CYS A 209 -15.03 -1.32 -9.84
C CYS A 209 -14.79 -2.61 -10.65
N SER A 210 -15.72 -3.54 -10.63
CA SER A 210 -15.95 -4.72 -11.49
C SER A 210 -15.20 -6.02 -11.24
N GLU A 211 -14.35 -6.23 -10.27
CA GLU A 211 -13.68 -7.55 -10.18
C GLU A 211 -13.15 -7.90 -8.78
N VAL A 212 -14.03 -8.40 -7.92
CA VAL A 212 -13.69 -8.74 -6.52
C VAL A 212 -12.76 -9.96 -6.37
N HIS A 213 -12.72 -10.80 -7.38
CA HIS A 213 -12.07 -12.11 -7.26
C HIS A 213 -10.53 -12.04 -7.39
N GLY A 214 -9.99 -11.02 -8.04
CA GLY A 214 -8.55 -10.88 -8.25
C GLY A 214 -7.74 -10.39 -7.05
N HIS A 215 -8.39 -9.84 -6.02
CA HIS A 215 -7.68 -9.30 -4.85
C HIS A 215 -7.37 -10.40 -3.81
N ASP A 216 -6.12 -10.59 -3.45
CA ASP A 216 -5.72 -11.50 -2.36
C ASP A 216 -5.74 -10.77 -1.01
N THR A 217 -5.21 -9.55 -0.99
CA THR A 217 -5.20 -8.66 0.16
C THR A 217 -5.85 -7.32 -0.21
N VAL A 218 -6.71 -6.80 0.65
CA VAL A 218 -7.33 -5.48 0.50
C VAL A 218 -7.14 -4.68 1.77
N ILE A 219 -6.55 -3.51 1.63
CA ILE A 219 -6.28 -2.56 2.71
C ILE A 219 -7.06 -1.29 2.44
N GLY A 220 -7.95 -0.91 3.34
CA GLY A 220 -8.68 0.34 3.31
C GLY A 220 -7.96 1.44 4.06
N LEU A 221 -7.91 2.64 3.49
CA LEU A 221 -7.37 3.84 4.13
C LEU A 221 -8.49 4.85 4.39
N ILE A 222 -8.53 5.40 5.61
CA ILE A 222 -9.49 6.40 6.02
C ILE A 222 -8.75 7.56 6.65
N LYS A 223 -9.01 8.78 6.16
CA LYS A 223 -8.45 10.01 6.71
C LYS A 223 -9.58 10.88 7.24
N TYR A 224 -9.89 10.74 8.53
CA TYR A 224 -11.05 11.37 9.17
C TYR A 224 -10.95 12.90 9.22
N ASP A 225 -9.77 13.47 9.41
CA ASP A 225 -9.56 14.92 9.45
C ASP A 225 -9.95 15.62 8.12
N ARG A 226 -9.93 14.90 6.99
CA ARG A 226 -10.48 15.38 5.72
C ARG A 226 -11.98 15.68 5.80
N HIS A 227 -12.70 14.93 6.64
CA HIS A 227 -14.13 15.09 6.87
C HIS A 227 -14.43 15.94 8.11
N TYR A 228 -13.44 16.68 8.62
CA TYR A 228 -13.54 17.49 9.83
C TYR A 228 -13.89 16.67 11.09
N VAL A 229 -13.56 15.39 11.09
CA VAL A 229 -13.68 14.51 12.27
C VAL A 229 -12.31 14.41 12.92
N TYR A 230 -12.18 15.01 14.10
CA TYR A 230 -10.89 15.16 14.78
C TYR A 230 -10.74 14.31 16.04
N GLU A 231 -11.82 13.69 16.48
CA GLU A 231 -11.85 12.79 17.63
C GLU A 231 -12.72 11.58 17.31
N ASP A 232 -12.36 10.40 17.82
CA ASP A 232 -13.22 9.22 17.80
C ASP A 232 -14.21 9.21 18.97
N ASP A 233 -15.11 8.21 19.01
CA ASP A 233 -16.12 8.06 20.06
C ASP A 233 -15.52 7.87 21.47
N ASN A 234 -14.24 7.58 21.57
CA ASN A 234 -13.49 7.42 22.82
C ASN A 234 -12.68 8.66 23.20
N GLY A 235 -12.81 9.77 22.45
CA GLY A 235 -12.07 11.01 22.68
C GLY A 235 -10.61 10.95 22.21
N ARG A 236 -10.27 10.03 21.31
CA ARG A 236 -8.92 9.95 20.75
C ARG A 236 -8.77 10.98 19.64
N ASP A 237 -7.62 11.69 19.68
CA ASP A 237 -7.24 12.64 18.63
C ASP A 237 -6.92 11.90 17.30
N LEU A 238 -7.62 12.31 16.26
CA LEU A 238 -7.48 11.79 14.88
C LEU A 238 -6.68 12.73 13.96
N HIS A 239 -6.20 13.87 14.47
CA HIS A 239 -5.40 14.79 13.65
C HIS A 239 -4.13 14.12 13.14
N ASN A 240 -3.83 14.35 11.85
CA ASN A 240 -2.62 13.82 11.21
C ASN A 240 -2.47 12.29 11.37
N THR A 241 -3.59 11.56 11.34
CA THR A 241 -3.60 10.11 11.38
C THR A 241 -4.36 9.53 10.19
N ILE A 242 -3.99 8.33 9.79
CA ILE A 242 -4.76 7.52 8.85
C ILE A 242 -5.17 6.24 9.55
N HIS A 243 -6.46 5.94 9.46
CA HIS A 243 -6.99 4.66 9.88
C HIS A 243 -6.79 3.65 8.75
N LEU A 244 -6.03 2.59 9.03
CA LEU A 244 -5.78 1.49 8.12
C LEU A 244 -6.61 0.29 8.55
N GLU A 245 -7.41 -0.25 7.64
CA GLU A 245 -8.26 -1.41 7.88
C GLU A 245 -7.93 -2.53 6.90
N ILE A 246 -7.69 -3.73 7.41
CA ILE A 246 -7.53 -4.92 6.57
C ILE A 246 -8.92 -5.46 6.26
N LEU A 247 -9.39 -5.21 5.05
CA LEU A 247 -10.72 -5.60 4.60
C LEU A 247 -10.77 -7.04 4.12
N LYS A 248 -9.66 -7.54 3.57
CA LYS A 248 -9.51 -8.90 3.06
C LYS A 248 -8.06 -9.36 3.20
N LYS A 249 -7.84 -10.55 3.65
CA LYS A 249 -6.59 -11.30 3.55
C LYS A 249 -6.91 -12.79 3.65
N ARG A 250 -6.33 -13.60 2.77
CA ARG A 250 -6.48 -15.07 2.83
C ARG A 250 -5.98 -15.59 4.20
N GLY A 251 -6.80 -16.40 4.88
CA GLY A 251 -6.48 -16.93 6.20
C GLY A 251 -6.73 -15.97 7.38
N LEU A 252 -7.15 -14.75 7.15
CA LEU A 252 -7.54 -13.82 8.20
C LEU A 252 -9.06 -13.85 8.38
N PHE A 253 -9.53 -14.32 9.53
CA PHE A 253 -10.95 -14.50 9.84
C PHE A 253 -11.59 -13.26 10.49
N LYS A 254 -10.78 -12.29 10.93
CA LYS A 254 -11.26 -11.04 11.55
C LYS A 254 -10.62 -9.84 10.87
N LYS A 255 -11.39 -8.81 10.66
CA LYS A 255 -10.87 -7.50 10.26
C LYS A 255 -9.89 -6.98 11.31
N ARG A 256 -8.85 -6.28 10.85
CA ARG A 256 -7.87 -5.60 11.70
C ARG A 256 -7.82 -4.14 11.33
N LYS A 257 -7.79 -3.28 12.33
CA LYS A 257 -7.74 -1.83 12.18
C LYS A 257 -6.54 -1.27 12.92
N PHE A 258 -5.90 -0.29 12.32
CA PHE A 258 -4.75 0.40 12.90
C PHE A 258 -4.87 1.90 12.68
N LEU A 259 -4.51 2.68 13.69
CA LEU A 259 -4.41 4.11 13.58
C LEU A 259 -2.94 4.47 13.40
N ILE A 260 -2.58 4.99 12.23
CA ILE A 260 -1.18 5.25 11.86
C ILE A 260 -0.93 6.74 11.92
N PRO A 261 0.07 7.19 12.71
CA PRO A 261 0.52 8.57 12.68
C PRO A 261 1.03 8.93 11.28
N THR A 262 0.64 10.11 10.81
CA THR A 262 1.10 10.63 9.51
C THR A 262 1.64 12.04 9.66
N GLY A 263 2.58 12.42 8.78
CA GLY A 263 2.80 13.80 8.44
C GLY A 263 1.97 14.16 7.22
N TYR A 264 2.17 15.35 6.65
CA TYR A 264 1.42 15.79 5.47
C TYR A 264 1.60 14.86 4.26
N PHE A 265 2.78 14.24 4.12
CA PHE A 265 3.13 13.39 2.97
C PHE A 265 3.84 12.10 3.36
N TYR A 266 3.80 11.67 4.63
CA TYR A 266 4.46 10.45 5.05
C TYR A 266 3.72 9.73 6.16
N PHE A 267 3.90 8.41 6.22
CA PHE A 267 3.46 7.55 7.29
C PHE A 267 4.60 7.38 8.29
N LYS A 268 4.27 7.39 9.58
CA LYS A 268 5.23 7.07 10.65
C LYS A 268 5.00 5.65 11.13
N ASP A 269 6.08 4.92 11.34
CA ASP A 269 5.98 3.65 12.04
C ASP A 269 5.80 3.90 13.56
N TYR A 270 5.37 2.89 14.27
CA TYR A 270 5.20 2.96 15.72
C TYR A 270 6.53 3.21 16.45
N ALA A 271 6.48 3.83 17.63
CA ALA A 271 7.62 4.01 18.50
C ALA A 271 8.22 2.65 18.93
N GLU A 272 9.51 2.66 19.36
CA GLU A 272 10.21 1.42 19.74
C GLU A 272 9.51 0.60 20.84
N LYS A 273 8.78 1.26 21.74
CA LYS A 273 7.99 0.61 22.78
C LYS A 273 6.87 -0.23 22.18
N GLU A 274 6.21 0.29 21.16
CA GLU A 274 5.13 -0.37 20.44
C GLU A 274 5.66 -1.46 19.53
N LYS A 275 6.84 -1.26 18.90
CA LYS A 275 7.50 -2.28 18.07
C LYS A 275 7.84 -3.55 18.87
N LYS A 276 8.33 -3.42 20.11
CA LYS A 276 8.62 -4.59 20.97
C LYS A 276 7.36 -5.40 21.26
N ALA A 277 6.28 -4.72 21.52
CA ALA A 277 5.04 -5.39 21.82
C ALA A 277 4.37 -5.97 20.56
N LEU A 278 4.60 -5.40 19.37
CA LEU A 278 4.22 -6.03 18.10
C LEU A 278 5.02 -7.33 17.83
N GLU A 279 6.25 -7.45 18.34
CA GLU A 279 7.00 -8.70 18.29
C GLU A 279 6.38 -9.82 19.15
N GLU A 280 5.72 -9.47 20.26
CA GLU A 280 4.94 -10.40 21.07
C GLU A 280 3.68 -10.86 20.33
N ILE A 281 3.00 -9.95 19.61
CA ILE A 281 1.85 -10.28 18.77
C ILE A 281 2.22 -11.32 17.71
N ARG A 282 3.38 -11.19 17.08
CA ARG A 282 3.86 -12.12 16.05
C ARG A 282 4.01 -13.55 16.53
N LYS A 283 4.23 -13.74 17.85
CA LYS A 283 4.42 -15.06 18.48
C LYS A 283 3.13 -15.62 19.05
N ALA A 284 2.06 -14.87 19.05
CA ALA A 284 0.81 -15.20 19.70
C ALA A 284 -0.18 -15.85 18.72
N SER A 285 -1.06 -16.73 19.25
CA SER A 285 -2.21 -17.22 18.49
C SER A 285 -3.22 -16.08 18.26
N ASP A 286 -4.11 -16.23 17.27
CA ASP A 286 -5.15 -15.21 16.94
C ASP A 286 -5.96 -14.76 18.16
N TYR A 287 -6.25 -15.68 19.09
CA TYR A 287 -6.95 -15.35 20.34
C TYR A 287 -6.13 -14.45 21.28
N GLN A 288 -4.81 -14.66 21.34
CA GLN A 288 -3.90 -13.87 22.16
C GLN A 288 -3.58 -12.52 21.53
N ILE A 289 -3.62 -12.41 20.21
CA ILE A 289 -3.37 -11.20 19.45
C ILE A 289 -4.33 -10.08 19.88
N ASP A 290 -5.62 -10.35 19.97
CA ASP A 290 -6.63 -9.36 20.38
C ASP A 290 -6.37 -8.79 21.79
N THR A 291 -5.86 -9.63 22.70
CA THR A 291 -5.52 -9.21 24.06
C THR A 291 -4.25 -8.34 24.09
N LEU A 292 -3.25 -8.68 23.28
CA LEU A 292 -2.00 -7.95 23.17
C LEU A 292 -2.19 -6.57 22.50
N ILE A 293 -2.98 -6.53 21.45
CA ILE A 293 -3.29 -5.29 20.74
C ILE A 293 -4.05 -4.29 21.64
N LYS A 294 -4.99 -4.78 22.47
CA LYS A 294 -5.66 -3.95 23.49
C LYS A 294 -4.69 -3.41 24.55
N LYS A 295 -3.70 -4.21 24.98
CA LYS A 295 -2.67 -3.76 25.93
C LYS A 295 -1.77 -2.67 25.37
N LEU A 296 -1.64 -2.61 24.05
CA LEU A 296 -0.80 -1.66 23.34
C LEU A 296 -1.49 -0.33 23.07
N ASP A 297 -2.77 -0.22 23.42
CA ASP A 297 -3.60 0.90 23.02
C ASP A 297 -3.57 1.16 21.49
N LEU A 298 -3.18 0.12 20.75
CA LEU A 298 -3.34 0.06 19.30
C LEU A 298 -4.82 -0.17 19.08
N THR A 299 -5.56 0.86 18.73
CA THR A 299 -7.01 0.80 18.62
C THR A 299 -7.46 -0.26 17.65
N LEU A 300 -7.99 -1.33 18.18
CA LEU A 300 -8.86 -2.24 17.46
C LEU A 300 -10.29 -1.91 17.85
N GLU A 301 -11.06 -1.42 16.91
CA GLU A 301 -12.50 -1.58 17.00
C GLU A 301 -12.80 -3.03 16.62
N HIS A 302 -13.47 -3.75 17.52
CA HIS A 302 -14.00 -5.08 17.20
C HIS A 302 -15.21 -4.90 16.30
N ASP A 303 -15.07 -5.21 15.02
CA ASP A 303 -16.23 -5.46 14.18
C ASP A 303 -16.56 -6.95 14.18
N GLU A 304 -17.85 -7.20 14.09
CA GLU A 304 -18.52 -8.50 14.15
C GLU A 304 -17.86 -9.55 13.26
N ILE A 305 -17.91 -10.79 13.71
CA ILE A 305 -17.63 -11.99 12.91
C ILE A 305 -18.57 -11.93 11.71
N LEU A 306 -18.04 -11.72 10.53
CA LEU A 306 -18.84 -11.87 9.31
C LEU A 306 -19.20 -13.36 9.18
N PRO A 307 -20.49 -13.72 9.07
CA PRO A 307 -20.86 -15.06 8.63
C PRO A 307 -20.35 -15.26 7.21
N PHE A 308 -19.93 -16.48 6.92
CA PHE A 308 -19.44 -16.94 5.63
C PHE A 308 -20.42 -16.69 4.50
#